data_8deb6c3b202c7f885673a1d2d35878ec
#
_entry.id   8deb6c3b202c7f885673a1d2d35878ec
#
_cell.length_a   1.000
_cell.length_b   1.000
_cell.length_c   1.000
_cell.angle_alpha   90.00
_cell.angle_beta   90.00
_cell.angle_gamma   90.00
#
_symmetry.space_group_name_H-M   'P 1'
#
loop_
_entity.id
_entity.type
_entity.pdbx_description
1 polymer ?
#
loop_
_entity_poly.entity_id
_entity_poly.type
_entity_poly.pdbx_seq_one_letter_code
_entity_poly.pdbx_strand_id
1 'polypeptide(L)'
;MAKALLANIVLVPLAAFFLLLLFELPDPVAVGILVLAAAPGAPLIPKYSEIAKGDIPFSVGLMFVLSVLAIVTAPLTIDLFLTESEAFSFDVLAVISTLVIFQLIPLLLGLGIKWLFPPVQGEKLLRPSVLLSNVLVVLVIVLVLARDFRSLTGLALSNVAAMIILTIVMLVLGWYLGGPATSTRRSLALGTSAQSNGLALLITISTFPAAALAVVAFGLLNIFYNMSLALIWNRTFLPTEQNSV
;
A
#
# COMPACT_ATOMS: atom_id res chain seq x y z
N MET A 1 -13.26 -6.18 -10.88
CA MET A 1 -12.31 -5.07 -10.93
C MET A 1 -12.92 -3.73 -10.48
N ALA A 2 -14.04 -3.23 -11.03
CA ALA A 2 -14.63 -1.92 -10.65
C ALA A 2 -14.84 -1.73 -9.14
N LYS A 3 -15.44 -2.71 -8.44
CA LYS A 3 -15.60 -2.66 -6.97
C LYS A 3 -14.26 -2.57 -6.22
N ALA A 4 -13.22 -3.21 -6.75
CA ALA A 4 -11.88 -3.15 -6.14
C ALA A 4 -11.23 -1.77 -6.31
N LEU A 5 -11.42 -1.13 -7.46
CA LEU A 5 -10.98 0.25 -7.69
C LEU A 5 -11.74 1.22 -6.81
N LEU A 6 -13.06 1.10 -6.71
CA LEU A 6 -13.88 1.91 -5.81
C LEU A 6 -13.42 1.78 -4.36
N ALA A 7 -13.16 0.54 -3.91
CA ALA A 7 -12.66 0.29 -2.55
C ALA A 7 -11.36 1.06 -2.28
N ASN A 8 -10.38 0.92 -3.17
CA ASN A 8 -9.03 1.42 -2.93
C ASN A 8 -8.87 2.91 -3.21
N ILE A 9 -9.57 3.46 -4.22
CA ILE A 9 -9.39 4.86 -4.64
C ILE A 9 -10.34 5.80 -3.89
N VAL A 10 -11.51 5.29 -3.46
CA VAL A 10 -12.54 6.15 -2.85
C VAL A 10 -12.80 5.77 -1.40
N LEU A 11 -13.17 4.50 -1.13
CA LEU A 11 -13.64 4.13 0.21
C LEU A 11 -12.52 4.10 1.25
N VAL A 12 -11.32 3.70 0.88
CA VAL A 12 -10.18 3.68 1.80
C VAL A 12 -9.74 5.09 2.21
N PRO A 13 -9.51 6.05 1.29
CA PRO A 13 -9.24 7.44 1.68
C PRO A 13 -10.36 8.09 2.49
N LEU A 14 -11.61 7.84 2.13
CA LEU A 14 -12.76 8.32 2.91
C LEU A 14 -12.78 7.73 4.32
N ALA A 15 -12.53 6.43 4.46
CA ALA A 15 -12.44 5.79 5.77
C ALA A 15 -11.30 6.36 6.61
N ALA A 16 -10.15 6.64 6.00
CA ALA A 16 -9.05 7.32 6.68
C ALA A 16 -9.45 8.73 7.13
N PHE A 17 -10.07 9.52 6.26
CA PHE A 17 -10.55 10.85 6.59
C PHE A 17 -11.55 10.83 7.75
N PHE A 18 -12.57 9.97 7.72
CA PHE A 18 -13.53 9.85 8.82
C PHE A 18 -12.86 9.38 10.12
N LEU A 19 -11.86 8.51 10.03
CA LEU A 19 -11.11 8.08 11.20
C LEU A 19 -10.33 9.25 11.82
N LEU A 20 -9.74 10.12 11.00
CA LEU A 20 -9.05 11.32 11.48
C LEU A 20 -9.97 12.32 12.16
N LEU A 21 -11.25 12.38 11.80
CA LEU A 21 -12.25 13.19 12.50
C LEU A 21 -12.62 12.61 13.88
N LEU A 22 -12.45 11.32 14.09
CA LEU A 22 -12.78 10.64 15.35
C LEU A 22 -11.63 10.63 16.35
N PHE A 23 -10.39 10.72 15.86
CA PHE A 23 -9.18 10.68 16.67
C PHE A 23 -8.45 12.02 16.57
N GLU A 24 -8.18 12.64 17.71
CA GLU A 24 -7.29 13.80 17.80
C GLU A 24 -5.83 13.32 17.66
N LEU A 25 -5.36 13.22 16.43
CA LEU A 25 -4.00 12.77 16.13
C LEU A 25 -3.10 13.98 15.86
N PRO A 26 -1.79 13.90 16.21
CA PRO A 26 -0.83 14.91 15.80
C PRO A 26 -0.78 15.04 14.26
N ASP A 27 -0.65 16.26 13.74
CA ASP A 27 -0.64 16.54 12.29
C ASP A 27 0.28 15.61 11.48
N PRO A 28 1.55 15.33 11.88
CA PRO A 28 2.40 14.43 11.12
C PRO A 28 1.84 13.00 11.02
N VAL A 29 1.13 12.54 12.06
CA VAL A 29 0.52 11.19 12.07
C VAL A 29 -0.71 11.18 11.20
N ALA A 30 -1.56 12.20 11.30
CA ALA A 30 -2.76 12.35 10.48
C ALA A 30 -2.41 12.40 8.98
N VAL A 31 -1.44 13.24 8.61
CA VAL A 31 -0.92 13.32 7.23
C VAL A 31 -0.35 11.99 6.77
N GLY A 32 0.45 11.31 7.61
CA GLY A 32 1.04 10.01 7.27
C GLY A 32 -0.02 8.92 7.00
N ILE A 33 -1.07 8.87 7.82
CA ILE A 33 -2.21 7.94 7.65
C ILE A 33 -2.95 8.25 6.34
N LEU A 34 -3.22 9.52 6.05
CA LEU A 34 -3.95 9.93 4.86
C LEU A 34 -3.15 9.65 3.59
N VAL A 35 -1.86 9.98 3.58
CA VAL A 35 -0.98 9.71 2.43
C VAL A 35 -0.88 8.21 2.16
N LEU A 36 -0.77 7.38 3.20
CA LEU A 36 -0.81 5.93 3.02
C LEU A 36 -2.15 5.45 2.47
N ALA A 37 -3.26 5.93 3.00
CA ALA A 37 -4.59 5.58 2.50
C ALA A 37 -4.80 5.99 1.04
N ALA A 38 -4.16 7.08 0.60
CA ALA A 38 -4.18 7.56 -0.78
C ALA A 38 -3.19 6.84 -1.70
N ALA A 39 -2.36 5.92 -1.19
CA ALA A 39 -1.30 5.24 -1.93
C ALA A 39 -1.59 3.74 -2.17
N PRO A 40 -2.61 3.36 -2.96
CA PRO A 40 -2.94 1.96 -3.23
C PRO A 40 -1.90 1.29 -4.15
N GLY A 41 -1.98 -0.05 -4.27
CA GLY A 41 -1.20 -0.80 -5.26
C GLY A 41 0.15 -1.30 -4.75
N ALA A 42 0.21 -1.79 -3.50
CA ALA A 42 1.44 -2.34 -2.94
C ALA A 42 2.01 -3.51 -3.76
N PRO A 43 3.33 -3.54 -4.01
CA PRO A 43 3.98 -4.65 -4.73
C PRO A 43 3.85 -6.02 -4.05
N LEU A 44 3.55 -6.04 -2.75
CA LEU A 44 3.39 -7.26 -1.96
C LEU A 44 2.00 -7.93 -2.11
N ILE A 45 1.02 -7.29 -2.76
CA ILE A 45 -0.34 -7.82 -2.94
C ILE A 45 -0.35 -9.24 -3.54
N PRO A 46 0.36 -9.52 -4.64
CA PRO A 46 0.39 -10.87 -5.21
C PRO A 46 0.99 -11.89 -4.25
N LYS A 47 2.01 -11.51 -3.48
CA LYS A 47 2.66 -12.40 -2.52
C LYS A 47 1.76 -12.76 -1.34
N TYR A 48 1.03 -11.77 -0.81
CA TYR A 48 0.02 -12.04 0.21
C TYR A 48 -1.10 -12.95 -0.31
N SER A 49 -1.57 -12.70 -1.54
CA SER A 49 -2.58 -13.55 -2.19
C SER A 49 -2.10 -14.98 -2.39
N GLU A 50 -0.86 -15.17 -2.83
CA GLU A 50 -0.25 -16.50 -2.97
C GLU A 50 -0.25 -17.25 -1.63
N ILE A 51 0.23 -16.63 -0.56
CA ILE A 51 0.29 -17.21 0.78
C ILE A 51 -1.12 -17.53 1.29
N ALA A 52 -2.07 -16.63 1.10
CA ALA A 52 -3.46 -16.78 1.55
C ALA A 52 -4.30 -17.74 0.68
N LYS A 53 -3.72 -18.35 -0.36
CA LYS A 53 -4.43 -19.14 -1.38
C LYS A 53 -5.59 -18.36 -2.02
N GLY A 54 -5.31 -17.10 -2.34
CA GLY A 54 -6.20 -16.22 -3.07
C GLY A 54 -6.05 -16.36 -4.59
N ASP A 55 -6.66 -15.43 -5.32
CA ASP A 55 -6.63 -15.32 -6.76
C ASP A 55 -5.40 -14.49 -7.20
N ILE A 56 -4.31 -15.19 -7.60
CA ILE A 56 -3.05 -14.55 -7.97
C ILE A 56 -3.19 -13.70 -9.25
N PRO A 57 -3.80 -14.18 -10.36
CA PRO A 57 -4.02 -13.36 -11.54
C PRO A 57 -4.78 -12.07 -11.25
N PHE A 58 -5.84 -12.16 -10.45
CA PHE A 58 -6.60 -10.99 -10.02
C PHE A 58 -5.73 -10.01 -9.22
N SER A 59 -4.93 -10.50 -8.27
CA SER A 59 -4.10 -9.66 -7.41
C SER A 59 -2.96 -8.97 -8.16
N VAL A 60 -2.34 -9.63 -9.15
CA VAL A 60 -1.34 -9.02 -10.04
C VAL A 60 -1.97 -7.92 -10.89
N GLY A 61 -3.14 -8.19 -11.49
CA GLY A 61 -3.87 -7.19 -12.27
C GLY A 61 -4.32 -6.00 -11.42
N LEU A 62 -4.81 -6.26 -10.20
CA LEU A 62 -5.21 -5.22 -9.24
C LEU A 62 -4.04 -4.34 -8.86
N MET A 63 -2.92 -4.94 -8.44
CA MET A 63 -1.69 -4.22 -8.09
C MET A 63 -1.25 -3.31 -9.24
N PHE A 64 -1.17 -3.83 -10.46
CA PHE A 64 -0.74 -3.07 -11.63
C PHE A 64 -1.66 -1.87 -11.89
N VAL A 65 -2.97 -2.10 -11.98
CA VAL A 65 -3.95 -1.05 -12.27
C VAL A 65 -3.94 0.03 -11.17
N LEU A 66 -3.91 -0.37 -9.89
CA LEU A 66 -3.85 0.57 -8.78
C LEU A 66 -2.54 1.37 -8.78
N SER A 67 -1.39 0.74 -9.08
CA SER A 67 -0.11 1.44 -9.14
C SER A 67 -0.07 2.52 -10.22
N VAL A 68 -0.67 2.24 -11.38
CA VAL A 68 -0.77 3.23 -12.48
C VAL A 68 -1.74 4.35 -12.12
N LEU A 69 -2.92 4.01 -11.61
CA LEU A 69 -3.92 5.01 -11.23
C LEU A 69 -3.47 5.88 -10.05
N ALA A 70 -2.70 5.33 -9.13
CA ALA A 70 -2.19 6.04 -7.95
C ALA A 70 -1.33 7.27 -8.32
N ILE A 71 -0.70 7.28 -9.50
CA ILE A 71 0.10 8.43 -9.98
C ILE A 71 -0.74 9.70 -10.04
N VAL A 72 -2.01 9.56 -10.40
CA VAL A 72 -2.95 10.68 -10.51
C VAL A 72 -3.87 10.75 -9.28
N THR A 73 -4.40 9.61 -8.84
CA THR A 73 -5.39 9.60 -7.76
C THR A 73 -4.79 9.92 -6.40
N ALA A 74 -3.54 9.52 -6.11
CA ALA A 74 -2.93 9.81 -4.81
C ALA A 74 -2.75 11.32 -4.58
N PRO A 75 -2.09 12.09 -5.47
CA PRO A 75 -1.96 13.53 -5.27
C PRO A 75 -3.31 14.26 -5.23
N LEU A 76 -4.27 13.88 -6.09
CA LEU A 76 -5.61 14.48 -6.05
C LEU A 76 -6.36 14.19 -4.75
N THR A 77 -6.22 12.98 -4.22
CA THR A 77 -6.83 12.60 -2.93
C THR A 77 -6.21 13.38 -1.78
N ILE A 78 -4.89 13.52 -1.78
CA ILE A 78 -4.17 14.26 -0.74
C ILE A 78 -4.55 15.74 -0.80
N ASP A 79 -4.56 16.34 -1.98
CA ASP A 79 -5.00 17.73 -2.19
C ASP A 79 -6.41 17.95 -1.66
N LEU A 80 -7.35 17.07 -2.01
CA LEU A 80 -8.75 17.17 -1.58
C LEU A 80 -8.93 17.18 -0.05
N PHE A 81 -8.14 16.36 0.67
CA PHE A 81 -8.32 16.19 2.13
C PHE A 81 -7.38 17.03 2.99
N LEU A 82 -6.28 17.58 2.43
CA LEU A 82 -5.32 18.40 3.16
C LEU A 82 -5.40 19.91 2.84
N THR A 83 -6.23 20.32 1.90
CA THR A 83 -6.32 21.72 1.43
C THR A 83 -6.82 22.70 2.51
N GLU A 84 -7.44 22.22 3.59
CA GLU A 84 -7.97 23.08 4.64
C GLU A 84 -6.93 23.60 5.66
N SER A 85 -5.69 23.13 5.60
CA SER A 85 -4.63 23.62 6.49
C SER A 85 -3.73 24.62 5.74
N GLU A 86 -3.82 25.91 6.07
CA GLU A 86 -2.96 26.98 5.53
C GLU A 86 -1.45 26.74 5.67
N ALA A 87 -1.06 25.67 6.38
CA ALA A 87 0.33 25.30 6.66
C ALA A 87 1.02 24.54 5.51
N PHE A 88 0.29 24.03 4.50
CA PHE A 88 0.85 23.16 3.47
C PHE A 88 0.56 23.67 2.07
N SER A 89 1.56 24.19 1.38
CA SER A 89 1.48 24.40 -0.08
C SER A 89 1.73 23.06 -0.78
N PHE A 90 0.66 22.40 -1.28
CA PHE A 90 0.74 21.14 -1.98
C PHE A 90 0.73 21.38 -3.50
N ASP A 91 1.85 21.11 -4.16
CA ASP A 91 1.95 21.18 -5.61
C ASP A 91 1.63 19.81 -6.24
N VAL A 92 0.37 19.63 -6.64
CA VAL A 92 -0.13 18.40 -7.28
C VAL A 92 0.71 18.02 -8.50
N LEU A 93 1.12 19.00 -9.34
CA LEU A 93 1.88 18.72 -10.56
C LEU A 93 3.32 18.28 -10.26
N ALA A 94 3.94 18.86 -9.24
CA ALA A 94 5.26 18.44 -8.79
C ALA A 94 5.24 17.00 -8.26
N VAL A 95 4.20 16.63 -7.51
CA VAL A 95 4.04 15.24 -7.03
C VAL A 95 3.76 14.28 -8.18
N ILE A 96 2.87 14.61 -9.11
CA ILE A 96 2.61 13.80 -10.31
C ILE A 96 3.90 13.58 -11.10
N SER A 97 4.68 14.63 -11.36
CA SER A 97 5.94 14.50 -12.09
C SER A 97 6.94 13.59 -11.39
N THR A 98 7.03 13.70 -10.07
CA THR A 98 7.86 12.82 -9.24
C THR A 98 7.41 11.36 -9.37
N LEU A 99 6.11 11.09 -9.27
CA LEU A 99 5.57 9.73 -9.41
C LEU A 99 5.74 9.17 -10.83
N VAL A 100 5.62 10.00 -11.86
CA VAL A 100 5.91 9.58 -13.24
C VAL A 100 7.36 9.14 -13.38
N ILE A 101 8.30 9.92 -12.85
CA ILE A 101 9.73 9.62 -12.97
C ILE A 101 10.12 8.38 -12.14
N PHE A 102 9.70 8.32 -10.88
CA PHE A 102 10.19 7.30 -9.94
C PHE A 102 9.30 6.05 -9.86
N GLN A 103 8.08 6.09 -10.38
CA GLN A 103 7.18 4.94 -10.38
C GLN A 103 6.80 4.48 -11.79
N LEU A 104 6.29 5.37 -12.65
CA LEU A 104 5.80 4.98 -13.99
C LEU A 104 6.94 4.55 -14.91
N ILE A 105 8.02 5.32 -14.99
CA ILE A 105 9.16 5.00 -15.87
C ILE A 105 9.79 3.65 -15.50
N PRO A 106 10.16 3.35 -14.24
CA PRO A 106 10.67 2.03 -13.87
C PRO A 106 9.69 0.89 -14.15
N LEU A 107 8.38 1.13 -13.92
CA LEU A 107 7.33 0.16 -14.21
C LEU A 107 7.28 -0.18 -15.70
N LEU A 108 7.29 0.84 -16.57
CA LEU A 108 7.30 0.67 -18.03
C LEU A 108 8.58 0.02 -18.53
N LEU A 109 9.74 0.37 -17.97
CA LEU A 109 11.01 -0.28 -18.28
C LEU A 109 10.99 -1.76 -17.91
N GLY A 110 10.48 -2.11 -16.72
CA GLY A 110 10.32 -3.50 -16.31
C GLY A 110 9.39 -4.30 -17.22
N LEU A 111 8.29 -3.69 -17.64
CA LEU A 111 7.36 -4.27 -18.61
C LEU A 111 8.01 -4.45 -19.99
N GLY A 112 8.75 -3.43 -20.45
CA GLY A 112 9.49 -3.47 -21.71
C GLY A 112 10.54 -4.58 -21.74
N ILE A 113 11.29 -4.77 -20.67
CA ILE A 113 12.25 -5.87 -20.53
C ILE A 113 11.53 -7.22 -20.66
N LYS A 114 10.41 -7.39 -19.97
CA LYS A 114 9.60 -8.62 -20.06
C LYS A 114 9.08 -8.90 -21.48
N TRP A 115 8.79 -7.86 -22.26
CA TRP A 115 8.28 -7.98 -23.62
C TRP A 115 9.37 -8.23 -24.66
N LEU A 116 10.56 -7.61 -24.47
CA LEU A 116 11.66 -7.65 -25.42
C LEU A 116 12.56 -8.88 -25.26
N PHE A 117 12.62 -9.48 -24.07
CA PHE A 117 13.52 -10.59 -23.78
C PHE A 117 12.75 -11.90 -23.50
N PRO A 118 13.26 -13.07 -23.93
CA PRO A 118 12.72 -14.36 -23.56
C PRO A 118 12.65 -14.50 -22.01
N PRO A 119 11.68 -15.25 -21.46
CA PRO A 119 11.45 -15.31 -20.02
C PRO A 119 12.70 -15.61 -19.18
N VAL A 120 13.54 -16.53 -19.65
CA VAL A 120 14.79 -16.93 -18.93
C VAL A 120 15.81 -15.79 -18.87
N GLN A 121 15.94 -15.02 -19.94
CA GLN A 121 16.88 -13.88 -20.00
C GLN A 121 16.33 -12.68 -19.25
N GLY A 122 15.02 -12.40 -19.38
CA GLY A 122 14.35 -11.35 -18.64
C GLY A 122 14.45 -11.58 -17.12
N GLU A 123 14.26 -12.81 -16.66
CA GLU A 123 14.38 -13.15 -15.23
C GLU A 123 15.81 -12.96 -14.71
N LYS A 124 16.82 -13.37 -15.47
CA LYS A 124 18.24 -13.16 -15.10
C LYS A 124 18.60 -11.67 -14.98
N LEU A 125 18.05 -10.83 -15.87
CA LEU A 125 18.29 -9.40 -15.87
C LEU A 125 17.57 -8.69 -14.71
N LEU A 126 16.35 -9.14 -14.36
CA LEU A 126 15.54 -8.53 -13.32
C LEU A 126 15.93 -8.98 -11.88
N ARG A 127 16.50 -10.18 -11.70
CA ARG A 127 16.91 -10.70 -10.39
C ARG A 127 17.79 -9.71 -9.58
N PRO A 128 18.89 -9.15 -10.13
CA PRO A 128 19.71 -8.21 -9.38
C PRO A 128 18.96 -6.93 -9.03
N SER A 129 18.04 -6.47 -9.88
CA SER A 129 17.21 -5.28 -9.60
C SER A 129 16.25 -5.51 -8.43
N VAL A 130 15.64 -6.69 -8.33
CA VAL A 130 14.79 -7.08 -7.21
C VAL A 130 15.59 -7.17 -5.91
N LEU A 131 16.77 -7.78 -5.96
CA LEU A 131 17.66 -7.87 -4.78
C LEU A 131 18.09 -6.48 -4.32
N LEU A 132 18.55 -5.64 -5.25
CA LEU A 132 18.95 -4.26 -4.96
C LEU A 132 17.81 -3.46 -4.36
N SER A 133 16.60 -3.56 -4.94
CA SER A 133 15.40 -2.89 -4.42
C SER A 133 15.09 -3.32 -2.99
N ASN A 134 15.12 -4.63 -2.71
CA ASN A 134 14.86 -5.14 -1.35
C ASN A 134 15.91 -4.64 -0.34
N VAL A 135 17.19 -4.65 -0.72
CA VAL A 135 18.28 -4.13 0.13
C VAL A 135 18.09 -2.64 0.41
N LEU A 136 17.75 -1.85 -0.62
CA LEU A 136 17.51 -0.41 -0.46
C LEU A 136 16.29 -0.13 0.44
N VAL A 137 15.21 -0.88 0.30
CA VAL A 137 14.03 -0.75 1.17
C VAL A 137 14.39 -1.07 2.62
N VAL A 138 15.10 -2.17 2.86
CA VAL A 138 15.57 -2.53 4.21
C VAL A 138 16.49 -1.45 4.77
N LEU A 139 17.41 -0.94 3.95
CA LEU A 139 18.33 0.14 4.36
C LEU A 139 17.57 1.41 4.77
N VAL A 140 16.57 1.84 3.97
CA VAL A 140 15.74 3.02 4.30
C VAL A 140 14.98 2.78 5.61
N ILE A 141 14.39 1.61 5.79
CA ILE A 141 13.70 1.27 7.05
C ILE A 141 14.67 1.35 8.24
N VAL A 142 15.84 0.73 8.12
CA VAL A 142 16.86 0.75 9.18
C VAL A 142 17.32 2.18 9.49
N LEU A 143 17.57 3.00 8.47
CA LEU A 143 17.97 4.39 8.67
C LEU A 143 16.90 5.23 9.37
N VAL A 144 15.63 5.09 8.97
CA VAL A 144 14.51 5.79 9.61
C VAL A 144 14.34 5.30 11.05
N LEU A 145 14.39 3.98 11.28
CA LEU A 145 14.33 3.42 12.64
C LEU A 145 15.49 3.89 13.51
N ALA A 146 16.71 3.91 13.00
CA ALA A 146 17.88 4.33 13.76
C ALA A 146 17.84 5.82 14.12
N ARG A 147 17.34 6.66 13.21
CA ARG A 147 17.21 8.09 13.42
C ARG A 147 16.12 8.45 14.41
N ASP A 148 14.96 7.82 14.27
CA ASP A 148 13.72 8.24 14.93
C ASP A 148 13.17 7.18 15.90
N PHE A 149 14.00 6.22 16.35
CA PHE A 149 13.59 5.12 17.23
C PHE A 149 12.86 5.59 18.50
N ARG A 150 13.36 6.67 19.13
CA ARG A 150 12.72 7.25 20.31
C ARG A 150 11.33 7.79 20.03
N SER A 151 11.14 8.38 18.84
CA SER A 151 9.84 8.91 18.42
C SER A 151 8.84 7.80 18.12
N LEU A 152 9.31 6.65 17.60
CA LEU A 152 8.46 5.45 17.40
C LEU A 152 7.97 4.85 18.73
N THR A 153 8.87 4.76 19.72
CA THR A 153 8.48 4.26 21.05
C THR A 153 7.63 5.25 21.84
N GLY A 154 7.66 6.53 21.46
CA GLY A 154 6.81 7.59 21.98
C GLY A 154 5.48 7.78 21.29
N LEU A 155 5.15 6.98 20.26
CA LEU A 155 3.83 7.04 19.63
C LEU A 155 2.74 6.75 20.65
N ALA A 156 1.80 7.67 20.77
CA ALA A 156 0.66 7.50 21.68
C ALA A 156 -0.15 6.25 21.27
N LEU A 157 -0.73 5.59 22.25
CA LEU A 157 -1.56 4.40 22.02
C LEU A 157 -2.71 4.69 21.05
N SER A 158 -3.24 5.91 21.08
CA SER A 158 -4.26 6.39 20.12
C SER A 158 -3.80 6.33 18.68
N ASN A 159 -2.53 6.69 18.39
CA ASN A 159 -1.97 6.66 17.04
C ASN A 159 -1.92 5.23 16.51
N VAL A 160 -1.42 4.30 17.33
CA VAL A 160 -1.33 2.88 16.97
C VAL A 160 -2.74 2.28 16.82
N ALA A 161 -3.67 2.63 17.70
CA ALA A 161 -5.07 2.18 17.62
C ALA A 161 -5.73 2.66 16.32
N ALA A 162 -5.54 3.92 15.94
CA ALA A 162 -6.06 4.46 14.68
C ALA A 162 -5.53 3.69 13.46
N MET A 163 -4.22 3.40 13.43
CA MET A 163 -3.59 2.62 12.36
C MET A 163 -4.16 1.19 12.26
N ILE A 164 -4.37 0.53 13.41
CA ILE A 164 -4.95 -0.82 13.47
C ILE A 164 -6.40 -0.80 13.01
N ILE A 165 -7.20 0.14 13.50
CA ILE A 165 -8.61 0.28 13.12
C ILE A 165 -8.74 0.50 11.62
N LEU A 166 -7.93 1.42 11.04
CA LEU A 166 -7.94 1.64 9.61
C LEU A 166 -7.59 0.37 8.83
N THR A 167 -6.57 -0.38 9.26
CA THR A 167 -6.20 -1.65 8.61
C THR A 167 -7.36 -2.65 8.65
N ILE A 168 -8.06 -2.76 9.77
CA ILE A 168 -9.24 -3.64 9.91
C ILE A 168 -10.36 -3.17 8.97
N VAL A 169 -10.64 -1.88 8.92
CA VAL A 169 -11.67 -1.32 8.02
C VAL A 169 -11.33 -1.64 6.56
N MET A 170 -10.08 -1.44 6.15
CA MET A 170 -9.62 -1.77 4.79
C MET A 170 -9.78 -3.26 4.47
N LEU A 171 -9.41 -4.16 5.41
CA LEU A 171 -9.61 -5.61 5.25
C LEU A 171 -11.09 -5.98 5.09
N VAL A 172 -11.94 -5.40 5.91
CA VAL A 172 -13.40 -5.62 5.89
C VAL A 172 -14.00 -5.13 4.56
N LEU A 173 -13.65 -3.93 4.12
CA LEU A 173 -14.09 -3.38 2.84
C LEU A 173 -13.68 -4.31 1.67
N GLY A 174 -12.42 -4.72 1.64
CA GLY A 174 -11.91 -5.63 0.61
C GLY A 174 -12.60 -7.00 0.63
N TRP A 175 -12.87 -7.54 1.82
CA TRP A 175 -13.58 -8.82 1.96
C TRP A 175 -15.00 -8.76 1.41
N TYR A 176 -15.78 -7.74 1.77
CA TYR A 176 -17.18 -7.62 1.32
C TYR A 176 -17.29 -7.27 -0.17
N LEU A 177 -16.33 -6.53 -0.72
CA LEU A 177 -16.34 -6.15 -2.13
C LEU A 177 -15.66 -7.18 -3.04
N GLY A 178 -15.01 -8.21 -2.49
CA GLY A 178 -14.25 -9.23 -3.21
C GLY A 178 -15.08 -10.20 -4.07
N GLY A 179 -16.40 -10.05 -4.10
CA GLY A 179 -17.30 -10.90 -4.91
C GLY A 179 -17.66 -12.23 -4.25
N PRO A 180 -18.19 -13.20 -5.01
CA PRO A 180 -18.70 -14.46 -4.44
C PRO A 180 -17.58 -15.44 -4.09
N ALA A 181 -16.49 -15.51 -4.86
CA ALA A 181 -15.42 -16.47 -4.65
C ALA A 181 -14.54 -16.10 -3.46
N THR A 182 -14.29 -17.06 -2.57
CA THR A 182 -13.44 -16.86 -1.37
C THR A 182 -12.00 -16.48 -1.74
N SER A 183 -11.45 -17.05 -2.83
CA SER A 183 -10.12 -16.70 -3.32
C SER A 183 -10.00 -15.22 -3.69
N THR A 184 -10.97 -14.68 -4.41
CA THR A 184 -11.00 -13.27 -4.80
C THR A 184 -11.25 -12.36 -3.59
N ARG A 185 -12.09 -12.78 -2.62
CA ARG A 185 -12.27 -12.05 -1.35
C ARG A 185 -10.97 -11.91 -0.58
N ARG A 186 -10.20 -12.98 -0.44
CA ARG A 186 -8.88 -12.97 0.22
C ARG A 186 -7.93 -12.02 -0.48
N SER A 187 -7.83 -12.15 -1.81
CA SER A 187 -6.97 -11.28 -2.61
C SER A 187 -7.36 -9.82 -2.51
N LEU A 188 -8.65 -9.48 -2.56
CA LEU A 188 -9.09 -8.10 -2.46
C LEU A 188 -8.96 -7.56 -1.02
N ALA A 189 -9.27 -8.35 0.01
CA ALA A 189 -9.08 -7.90 1.39
C ALA A 189 -7.62 -7.55 1.68
N LEU A 190 -6.68 -8.45 1.34
CA LEU A 190 -5.26 -8.19 1.49
C LEU A 190 -4.79 -7.07 0.55
N GLY A 191 -5.32 -7.00 -0.67
CA GLY A 191 -5.00 -5.97 -1.65
C GLY A 191 -5.48 -4.58 -1.25
N THR A 192 -6.64 -4.49 -0.57
CA THR A 192 -7.20 -3.22 -0.10
C THR A 192 -6.49 -2.74 1.18
N SER A 193 -6.08 -3.66 2.05
CA SER A 193 -5.33 -3.28 3.26
C SER A 193 -3.85 -3.00 3.00
N ALA A 194 -3.24 -3.66 2.01
CA ALA A 194 -1.83 -3.47 1.68
C ALA A 194 -1.64 -2.18 0.86
N GLN A 195 -1.16 -1.14 1.53
CA GLN A 195 -0.87 0.14 0.90
C GLN A 195 0.59 0.20 0.40
N SER A 196 0.84 1.03 -0.60
CA SER A 196 2.18 1.20 -1.20
C SER A 196 3.05 2.10 -0.33
N ASN A 197 3.79 1.50 0.62
CA ASN A 197 4.71 2.24 1.49
C ASN A 197 5.76 3.02 0.71
N GLY A 198 6.24 2.48 -0.42
CA GLY A 198 7.22 3.15 -1.26
C GLY A 198 6.68 4.43 -1.88
N LEU A 199 5.45 4.39 -2.42
CA LEU A 199 4.77 5.55 -2.98
C LEU A 199 4.47 6.58 -1.88
N ALA A 200 3.94 6.14 -0.74
CA ALA A 200 3.65 7.02 0.39
C ALA A 200 4.92 7.70 0.93
N LEU A 201 6.03 6.97 1.06
CA LEU A 201 7.32 7.55 1.45
C LEU A 201 7.86 8.55 0.44
N LEU A 202 7.73 8.24 -0.86
CA LEU A 202 8.17 9.16 -1.91
C LEU A 202 7.43 10.50 -1.83
N ILE A 203 6.11 10.46 -1.62
CA ILE A 203 5.29 11.66 -1.42
C ILE A 203 5.67 12.37 -0.13
N THR A 204 5.77 11.67 1.00
CA THR A 204 6.04 12.32 2.29
C THR A 204 7.42 12.92 2.38
N ILE A 205 8.46 12.27 1.86
CA ILE A 205 9.82 12.80 1.87
C ILE A 205 9.92 14.08 1.03
N SER A 206 9.21 14.14 -0.09
CA SER A 206 9.23 15.30 -0.97
C SER A 206 8.35 16.47 -0.48
N THR A 207 7.23 16.18 0.20
CA THR A 207 6.21 17.19 0.49
C THR A 207 5.96 17.38 2.00
N PHE A 208 5.94 16.29 2.77
CA PHE A 208 5.62 16.25 4.20
C PHE A 208 6.66 15.50 5.03
N PRO A 209 7.92 15.94 5.10
CA PRO A 209 9.00 15.15 5.72
C PRO A 209 8.72 14.74 7.17
N ALA A 210 7.98 15.55 7.92
CA ALA A 210 7.58 15.24 9.31
C ALA A 210 6.66 14.02 9.40
N ALA A 211 5.92 13.68 8.34
CA ALA A 211 5.01 12.53 8.30
C ALA A 211 5.70 11.22 7.93
N ALA A 212 6.96 11.25 7.46
CA ALA A 212 7.67 10.06 7.00
C ALA A 212 7.77 8.97 8.08
N LEU A 213 7.96 9.36 9.34
CA LEU A 213 8.00 8.43 10.47
C LEU A 213 6.67 7.69 10.65
N ALA A 214 5.54 8.41 10.57
CA ALA A 214 4.22 7.82 10.69
C ALA A 214 3.94 6.84 9.53
N VAL A 215 4.38 7.18 8.29
CA VAL A 215 4.28 6.30 7.13
C VAL A 215 5.08 5.02 7.34
N VAL A 216 6.32 5.10 7.86
CA VAL A 216 7.14 3.92 8.17
C VAL A 216 6.49 3.07 9.25
N ALA A 217 6.05 3.70 10.36
CA ALA A 217 5.42 2.99 11.47
C ALA A 217 4.16 2.25 11.03
N PHE A 218 3.25 2.95 10.33
CA PHE A 218 2.04 2.33 9.79
C PHE A 218 2.37 1.26 8.75
N GLY A 219 3.32 1.53 7.86
CA GLY A 219 3.76 0.58 6.86
C GLY A 219 4.28 -0.73 7.45
N LEU A 220 5.10 -0.67 8.51
CA LEU A 220 5.59 -1.85 9.21
C LEU A 220 4.47 -2.63 9.88
N LEU A 221 3.57 -1.94 10.60
CA LEU A 221 2.38 -2.56 11.20
C LEU A 221 1.52 -3.24 10.12
N ASN A 222 1.31 -2.57 9.00
CA ASN A 222 0.51 -3.06 7.88
C ASN A 222 1.12 -4.31 7.23
N ILE A 223 2.44 -4.34 7.00
CA ILE A 223 3.15 -5.52 6.48
C ILE A 223 3.00 -6.70 7.46
N PHE A 224 3.24 -6.46 8.74
CA PHE A 224 3.11 -7.50 9.77
C PHE A 224 1.70 -8.07 9.85
N TYR A 225 0.69 -7.21 9.83
CA TYR A 225 -0.73 -7.58 9.89
C TYR A 225 -1.15 -8.42 8.69
N ASN A 226 -0.85 -7.94 7.47
CA ASN A 226 -1.21 -8.63 6.23
C ASN A 226 -0.48 -9.98 6.09
N MET A 227 0.79 -10.04 6.47
CA MET A 227 1.54 -11.30 6.47
C MET A 227 0.97 -12.30 7.45
N SER A 228 0.68 -11.87 8.68
CA SER A 228 0.08 -12.73 9.72
C SER A 228 -1.28 -13.27 9.28
N LEU A 229 -2.14 -12.41 8.73
CA LEU A 229 -3.45 -12.80 8.23
C LEU A 229 -3.36 -13.77 7.03
N ALA A 230 -2.45 -13.52 6.10
CA ALA A 230 -2.21 -14.40 4.98
C ALA A 230 -1.77 -15.82 5.44
N LEU A 231 -0.89 -15.89 6.44
CA LEU A 231 -0.45 -17.17 7.04
C LEU A 231 -1.58 -17.88 7.79
N ILE A 232 -2.44 -17.14 8.51
CA ILE A 232 -3.63 -17.71 9.18
C ILE A 232 -4.56 -18.31 8.11
N TRP A 233 -4.86 -17.57 7.06
CA TRP A 233 -5.73 -18.06 5.98
C TRP A 233 -5.14 -19.25 5.22
N ASN A 234 -3.82 -19.34 5.10
CA ASN A 234 -3.17 -20.52 4.53
C ASN A 234 -3.45 -21.79 5.35
N ARG A 235 -3.44 -21.69 6.69
CA ARG A 235 -3.66 -22.83 7.60
C ARG A 235 -5.13 -23.25 7.71
N THR A 236 -6.07 -22.31 7.53
CA THR A 236 -7.51 -22.57 7.65
C THR A 236 -8.12 -23.24 6.42
N PHE A 237 -7.35 -23.45 5.35
CA PHE A 237 -7.82 -24.13 4.15
C PHE A 237 -7.74 -25.65 4.32
N LEU A 238 -8.83 -26.26 4.76
CA LEU A 238 -9.01 -27.72 4.66
C LEU A 238 -9.24 -28.10 3.19
N PRO A 239 -8.74 -29.25 2.71
CA PRO A 239 -8.75 -29.62 1.27
C PRO A 239 -10.10 -30.02 0.70
N THR A 240 -11.23 -29.58 1.27
CA THR A 240 -12.58 -30.06 0.95
C THR A 240 -13.19 -29.44 -0.32
N GLU A 241 -12.59 -28.44 -0.95
CA GLU A 241 -13.17 -27.79 -2.14
C GLU A 241 -12.46 -28.11 -3.47
N GLN A 242 -11.46 -28.99 -3.50
CA GLN A 242 -10.79 -29.34 -4.76
C GLN A 242 -11.44 -30.51 -5.52
N ASN A 243 -12.51 -31.14 -5.00
CA ASN A 243 -13.14 -32.32 -5.63
C ASN A 243 -14.54 -32.05 -6.22
N SER A 244 -14.87 -30.80 -6.57
CA SER A 244 -16.13 -30.49 -7.26
C SER A 244 -15.86 -29.62 -8.49
N VAL A 245 -15.18 -30.18 -9.47
CA VAL A 245 -15.25 -29.78 -10.90
C VAL A 245 -15.16 -31.04 -11.74
#